data_b2f157cc4bcacb67fb8b43d811a9ce53
#
_entry.id   b2f157cc4bcacb67fb8b43d811a9ce53
#
_cell.length_a   1.000
_cell.length_b   1.000
_cell.length_c   1.000
_cell.angle_alpha   90.00
_cell.angle_beta   90.00
_cell.angle_gamma   90.00
#
_symmetry.space_group_name_H-M   'P 1'
#
loop_
_entity.id
_entity.type
_entity.pdbx_description
1 polymer ?
#
loop_
_entity_poly.entity_id
_entity_poly.type
_entity_poly.pdbx_seq_one_letter_code
_entity_poly.pdbx_strand_id
1 'polypeptide(L)'
;MSQILTLPRRSVQLRPLLWLLPPLLVLATLFFYPLLLIGEQALRDASGHLSLETFWQVVGSRRFINALLNTMQIAIFATLGCLLLGSVLALILVFIPFPGSQLISRVIDTFIALPTFLITLAFTFIYGSAGLLNGALMSLLSFELPPIDFLYSIQGVILAEITVFTPLVMRPLMAGLRQIDKSQLEAASILGAH
;
A
#
# COMPACT_ATOMS: atom_id res chain seq x y z
N MET A 1 54.25 -6.83 16.49
CA MET A 1 54.31 -6.05 15.22
C MET A 1 52.84 -5.90 14.75
N SER A 2 52.22 -4.79 15.12
CA SER A 2 50.81 -4.48 14.80
C SER A 2 50.74 -3.74 13.48
N GLN A 3 50.25 -4.39 12.44
CA GLN A 3 49.86 -3.73 11.19
C GLN A 3 48.54 -3.01 11.41
N ILE A 4 48.57 -1.70 11.54
CA ILE A 4 47.42 -0.81 11.52
C ILE A 4 46.92 -0.79 10.07
N LEU A 5 45.77 -1.47 9.81
CA LEU A 5 45.04 -1.39 8.56
C LEU A 5 44.53 0.04 8.39
N THR A 6 45.26 0.85 7.64
CA THR A 6 44.79 2.15 7.17
C THR A 6 43.75 1.92 6.07
N LEU A 7 42.46 2.07 6.42
CA LEU A 7 41.39 2.10 5.43
C LEU A 7 41.62 3.28 4.46
N PRO A 8 41.58 3.05 3.14
CA PRO A 8 41.73 4.14 2.19
C PRO A 8 40.58 5.12 2.33
N ARG A 9 40.88 6.38 2.64
CA ARG A 9 39.93 7.48 2.55
C ARG A 9 39.42 7.55 1.11
N ARG A 10 38.19 7.05 0.87
CA ARG A 10 37.49 7.24 -0.40
C ARG A 10 37.29 8.75 -0.59
N SER A 11 38.08 9.34 -1.44
CA SER A 11 37.82 10.70 -1.93
C SER A 11 36.45 10.64 -2.65
N VAL A 12 35.47 11.38 -2.13
CA VAL A 12 34.17 11.56 -2.79
C VAL A 12 34.44 12.22 -4.13
N GLN A 13 34.39 11.48 -5.22
CA GLN A 13 34.51 12.02 -6.55
C GLN A 13 33.28 12.86 -6.85
N LEU A 14 33.40 14.16 -6.90
CA LEU A 14 32.26 15.07 -7.16
C LEU A 14 31.76 15.01 -8.60
N ARG A 15 32.56 14.48 -9.54
CA ARG A 15 32.16 14.34 -10.96
C ARG A 15 30.88 13.51 -11.19
N PRO A 16 30.64 12.33 -10.58
CA PRO A 16 29.40 11.63 -10.75
C PRO A 16 28.20 12.35 -10.12
N LEU A 17 28.44 13.22 -9.14
CA LEU A 17 27.38 14.03 -8.51
C LEU A 17 26.78 15.05 -9.49
N LEU A 18 27.58 15.57 -10.43
CA LEU A 18 27.11 16.50 -11.46
C LEU A 18 26.09 15.87 -12.42
N TRP A 19 26.15 14.55 -12.63
CA TRP A 19 25.18 13.84 -13.45
C TRP A 19 23.81 13.69 -12.77
N LEU A 20 23.74 13.86 -11.45
CA LEU A 20 22.49 13.88 -10.71
C LEU A 20 21.77 15.24 -10.79
N LEU A 21 22.47 16.30 -11.17
CA LEU A 21 21.91 17.65 -11.26
C LEU A 21 20.72 17.75 -12.24
N PRO A 22 20.78 17.27 -13.49
CA PRO A 22 19.66 17.39 -14.42
C PRO A 22 18.37 16.68 -13.89
N PRO A 23 18.38 15.42 -13.46
CA PRO A 23 17.18 14.79 -12.93
C PRO A 23 16.69 15.42 -11.61
N LEU A 24 17.60 15.93 -10.76
CA LEU A 24 17.21 16.64 -9.54
C LEU A 24 16.56 18.00 -9.85
N LEU A 25 17.03 18.73 -10.86
CA LEU A 25 16.40 19.97 -11.30
C LEU A 25 15.01 19.73 -11.87
N VAL A 26 14.84 18.68 -12.68
CA VAL A 26 13.52 18.28 -13.20
C VAL A 26 12.58 17.92 -12.04
N LEU A 27 13.05 17.13 -11.09
CA LEU A 27 12.25 16.77 -9.91
C LEU A 27 11.92 18.03 -9.06
N ALA A 28 12.88 18.91 -8.85
CA ALA A 28 12.68 20.14 -8.10
C ALA A 28 11.62 21.05 -8.75
N THR A 29 11.69 21.23 -10.08
CA THR A 29 10.74 22.09 -10.78
C THR A 29 9.37 21.45 -10.91
N LEU A 30 9.26 20.17 -11.23
CA LEU A 30 7.96 19.53 -11.46
C LEU A 30 7.23 19.15 -10.16
N PHE A 31 7.96 18.92 -9.09
CA PHE A 31 7.39 18.47 -7.82
C PHE A 31 7.40 19.56 -6.75
N PHE A 32 8.56 20.10 -6.41
CA PHE A 32 8.65 21.06 -5.30
C PHE A 32 8.09 22.44 -5.64
N TYR A 33 8.21 22.92 -6.88
CA TYR A 33 7.67 24.21 -7.27
C TYR A 33 6.14 24.30 -7.11
N PRO A 34 5.33 23.34 -7.62
CA PRO A 34 3.89 23.32 -7.36
C PRO A 34 3.54 23.21 -5.87
N LEU A 35 4.31 22.42 -5.10
CA LEU A 35 4.10 22.32 -3.64
C LEU A 35 4.32 23.65 -2.92
N LEU A 36 5.36 24.38 -3.30
CA LEU A 36 5.62 25.70 -2.73
C LEU A 36 4.49 26.70 -3.06
N LEU A 37 3.98 26.66 -4.31
CA LEU A 37 2.85 27.51 -4.71
C LEU A 37 1.57 27.16 -3.92
N ILE A 38 1.26 25.88 -3.74
CA ILE A 38 0.12 25.44 -2.92
C ILE A 38 0.32 25.89 -1.46
N GLY A 39 1.52 25.72 -0.92
CA GLY A 39 1.85 26.18 0.42
C GLY A 39 1.70 27.68 0.59
N GLU A 40 2.17 28.47 -0.37
CA GLU A 40 1.97 29.90 -0.39
C GLU A 40 0.48 30.29 -0.45
N GLN A 41 -0.30 29.66 -1.33
CA GLN A 41 -1.74 29.90 -1.42
C GLN A 41 -2.48 29.54 -0.15
N ALA A 42 -2.09 28.47 0.54
CA ALA A 42 -2.70 28.05 1.81
C ALA A 42 -2.47 29.06 2.95
N LEU A 43 -1.43 29.90 2.82
CA LEU A 43 -1.09 30.93 3.79
C LEU A 43 -1.54 32.34 3.37
N ARG A 44 -2.36 32.46 2.32
CA ARG A 44 -2.93 33.74 1.88
C ARG A 44 -4.44 33.78 2.14
N ASP A 45 -4.92 34.96 2.54
CA ASP A 45 -6.35 35.24 2.64
C ASP A 45 -6.96 35.63 1.27
N ALA A 46 -8.27 35.87 1.23
CA ALA A 46 -8.97 36.27 0.01
C ALA A 46 -8.50 37.62 -0.56
N SER A 47 -7.80 38.45 0.23
CA SER A 47 -7.22 39.74 -0.17
C SER A 47 -5.76 39.62 -0.61
N GLY A 48 -5.17 38.41 -0.55
CA GLY A 48 -3.81 38.13 -0.96
C GLY A 48 -2.73 38.41 0.10
N HIS A 49 -3.14 38.84 1.32
CA HIS A 49 -2.23 39.03 2.43
C HIS A 49 -1.88 37.70 3.11
N LEU A 50 -0.68 37.59 3.68
CA LEU A 50 -0.29 36.43 4.47
C LEU A 50 -1.15 36.34 5.74
N SER A 51 -1.94 35.26 5.85
CA SER A 51 -2.83 35.00 6.97
C SER A 51 -3.00 33.49 7.17
N LEU A 52 -3.00 33.08 8.41
CA LEU A 52 -3.32 31.70 8.80
C LEU A 52 -4.81 31.47 8.99
N GLU A 53 -5.64 32.49 8.82
CA GLU A 53 -7.08 32.42 9.10
C GLU A 53 -7.78 31.40 8.19
N THR A 54 -7.53 31.46 6.88
CA THR A 54 -8.08 30.51 5.91
C THR A 54 -7.64 29.08 6.22
N PHE A 55 -6.37 28.90 6.59
CA PHE A 55 -5.84 27.61 6.98
C PHE A 55 -6.60 27.03 8.19
N TRP A 56 -6.76 27.81 9.27
CA TRP A 56 -7.48 27.37 10.46
C TRP A 56 -8.96 27.13 10.21
N GLN A 57 -9.61 27.93 9.35
CA GLN A 57 -10.99 27.71 8.93
C GLN A 57 -11.17 26.38 8.21
N VAL A 58 -10.23 26.02 7.30
CA VAL A 58 -10.27 24.74 6.58
C VAL A 58 -10.03 23.57 7.54
N VAL A 59 -8.98 23.64 8.37
CA VAL A 59 -8.65 22.58 9.33
C VAL A 59 -9.75 22.38 10.38
N GLY A 60 -10.40 23.45 10.82
CA GLY A 60 -11.54 23.39 11.75
C GLY A 60 -12.88 23.02 11.09
N SER A 61 -12.93 22.91 9.76
CA SER A 61 -14.16 22.59 9.05
C SER A 61 -14.59 21.13 9.28
N ARG A 62 -15.92 20.92 9.43
CA ARG A 62 -16.48 19.55 9.54
C ARG A 62 -16.09 18.66 8.36
N ARG A 63 -15.97 19.24 7.17
CA ARG A 63 -15.57 18.51 5.96
C ARG A 63 -14.15 17.96 6.09
N PHE A 64 -13.20 18.77 6.55
CA PHE A 64 -11.81 18.36 6.75
C PHE A 64 -11.72 17.29 7.84
N ILE A 65 -12.37 17.51 8.99
CA ILE A 65 -12.35 16.56 10.11
C ILE A 65 -12.94 15.21 9.68
N ASN A 66 -14.08 15.20 9.00
CA ASN A 66 -14.68 13.97 8.50
C ASN A 66 -13.78 13.25 7.46
N ALA A 67 -13.17 14.01 6.53
CA ALA A 67 -12.24 13.45 5.57
C ALA A 67 -11.02 12.84 6.26
N LEU A 68 -10.47 13.51 7.28
CA LEU A 68 -9.34 13.00 8.07
C LEU A 68 -9.71 11.71 8.82
N LEU A 69 -10.88 11.70 9.49
CA LEU A 69 -11.36 10.51 10.21
C LEU A 69 -11.59 9.33 9.26
N ASN A 70 -12.20 9.56 8.10
CA ASN A 70 -12.39 8.52 7.08
C ASN A 70 -11.06 7.99 6.57
N THR A 71 -10.09 8.87 6.31
CA THR A 71 -8.74 8.48 5.87
C THR A 71 -8.04 7.64 6.94
N MET A 72 -8.11 8.06 8.22
CA MET A 72 -7.54 7.28 9.32
C MET A 72 -8.20 5.92 9.46
N GLN A 73 -9.53 5.85 9.37
CA GLN A 73 -10.28 4.60 9.41
C GLN A 73 -9.85 3.66 8.28
N ILE A 74 -9.82 4.14 7.04
CA ILE A 74 -9.38 3.35 5.88
C ILE A 74 -7.95 2.87 6.09
N ALA A 75 -7.02 3.77 6.43
CA ALA A 75 -5.62 3.43 6.62
C ALA A 75 -5.41 2.35 7.69
N ILE A 76 -6.07 2.46 8.83
CA ILE A 76 -5.94 1.48 9.92
C ILE A 76 -6.50 0.13 9.50
N PHE A 77 -7.75 0.08 9.02
CA PHE A 77 -8.40 -1.20 8.71
C PHE A 77 -7.79 -1.87 7.48
N ALA A 78 -7.43 -1.12 6.44
CA ALA A 78 -6.74 -1.67 5.28
C ALA A 78 -5.36 -2.22 5.64
N THR A 79 -4.57 -1.48 6.44
CA THR A 79 -3.25 -1.94 6.90
C THR A 79 -3.36 -3.21 7.73
N LEU A 80 -4.27 -3.25 8.71
CA LEU A 80 -4.49 -4.45 9.53
C LEU A 80 -4.95 -5.64 8.67
N GLY A 81 -5.86 -5.41 7.72
CA GLY A 81 -6.31 -6.44 6.78
C GLY A 81 -5.17 -6.96 5.91
N CYS A 82 -4.34 -6.07 5.34
CA CYS A 82 -3.16 -6.45 4.55
C CYS A 82 -2.14 -7.23 5.38
N LEU A 83 -1.86 -6.80 6.61
CA LEU A 83 -0.94 -7.49 7.51
C LEU A 83 -1.46 -8.87 7.86
N LEU A 84 -2.73 -8.99 8.21
CA LEU A 84 -3.35 -10.27 8.56
C LEU A 84 -3.32 -11.25 7.38
N LEU A 85 -3.90 -10.85 6.24
CA LEU A 85 -3.98 -11.71 5.06
C LEU A 85 -2.60 -11.97 4.46
N GLY A 86 -1.76 -10.96 4.35
CA GLY A 86 -0.40 -11.08 3.81
C GLY A 86 0.48 -11.99 4.66
N SER A 87 0.37 -11.92 5.99
CA SER A 87 1.11 -12.80 6.91
C SER A 87 0.62 -14.24 6.82
N VAL A 88 -0.71 -14.47 6.85
CA VAL A 88 -1.30 -15.80 6.71
C VAL A 88 -0.90 -16.44 5.38
N LEU A 89 -1.02 -15.71 4.28
CA LEU A 89 -0.62 -16.21 2.96
C LEU A 89 0.88 -16.49 2.89
N ALA A 90 1.72 -15.63 3.45
CA ALA A 90 3.17 -15.84 3.49
C ALA A 90 3.53 -17.11 4.27
N LEU A 91 2.94 -17.32 5.45
CA LEU A 91 3.17 -18.51 6.27
C LEU A 91 2.72 -19.78 5.53
N ILE A 92 1.52 -19.79 4.95
CA ILE A 92 1.02 -20.93 4.18
C ILE A 92 1.94 -21.26 3.02
N LEU A 93 2.32 -20.26 2.20
CA LEU A 93 3.12 -20.48 1.00
C LEU A 93 4.59 -20.84 1.27
N VAL A 94 5.12 -20.52 2.45
CA VAL A 94 6.49 -20.86 2.82
C VAL A 94 6.58 -22.19 3.55
N PHE A 95 5.68 -22.46 4.51
CA PHE A 95 5.82 -23.61 5.40
C PHE A 95 4.92 -24.80 5.07
N ILE A 96 3.84 -24.59 4.32
CA ILE A 96 2.91 -25.67 3.99
C ILE A 96 3.15 -26.14 2.55
N PRO A 97 3.74 -27.36 2.35
CA PRO A 97 3.89 -27.91 1.01
C PRO A 97 2.55 -28.44 0.50
N PHE A 98 1.99 -27.82 -0.54
CA PHE A 98 0.81 -28.31 -1.22
C PHE A 98 0.94 -28.16 -2.75
N PRO A 99 0.29 -29.06 -3.54
CA PRO A 99 0.29 -28.95 -4.99
C PRO A 99 -0.39 -27.64 -5.42
N GLY A 100 0.25 -26.87 -6.30
CA GLY A 100 -0.31 -25.60 -6.78
C GLY A 100 0.18 -24.34 -6.03
N SER A 101 0.93 -24.46 -4.94
CA SER A 101 1.48 -23.30 -4.20
C SER A 101 2.25 -22.32 -5.11
N GLN A 102 3.02 -22.85 -6.08
CA GLN A 102 3.73 -22.02 -7.07
C GLN A 102 2.77 -21.30 -8.02
N LEU A 103 1.67 -21.94 -8.42
CA LEU A 103 0.67 -21.31 -9.27
C LEU A 103 -0.01 -20.14 -8.55
N ILE A 104 -0.43 -20.37 -7.31
CA ILE A 104 -1.02 -19.32 -6.46
C ILE A 104 -0.04 -18.16 -6.30
N SER A 105 1.23 -18.45 -6.01
CA SER A 105 2.26 -17.42 -5.91
C SER A 105 2.38 -16.60 -7.19
N ARG A 106 2.36 -17.24 -8.37
CA ARG A 106 2.42 -16.54 -9.67
C ARG A 106 1.17 -15.70 -9.96
N VAL A 107 0.00 -16.21 -9.59
CA VAL A 107 -1.26 -15.45 -9.73
C VAL A 107 -1.21 -14.19 -8.88
N ILE A 108 -0.75 -14.29 -7.63
CA ILE A 108 -0.59 -13.13 -6.74
C ILE A 108 0.44 -12.14 -7.32
N ASP A 109 1.54 -12.63 -7.93
CA ASP A 109 2.51 -11.75 -8.61
C ASP A 109 1.90 -11.00 -9.78
N THR A 110 0.97 -11.61 -10.48
CA THR A 110 0.26 -10.96 -11.58
C THR A 110 -0.54 -9.76 -11.09
N PHE A 111 -1.13 -9.83 -9.90
CA PHE A 111 -1.85 -8.69 -9.31
C PHE A 111 -0.95 -7.47 -9.07
N ILE A 112 0.32 -7.69 -8.68
CA ILE A 112 1.29 -6.59 -8.50
C ILE A 112 1.60 -5.90 -9.83
N ALA A 113 1.59 -6.65 -10.92
CA ALA A 113 1.90 -6.14 -12.26
C ALA A 113 0.71 -5.44 -12.93
N LEU A 114 -0.52 -5.66 -12.43
CA LEU A 114 -1.71 -5.02 -13.02
C LEU A 114 -1.77 -3.53 -12.69
N PRO A 115 -2.05 -2.67 -13.67
CA PRO A 115 -2.38 -1.28 -13.41
C PRO A 115 -3.58 -1.16 -12.46
N THR A 116 -3.48 -0.30 -11.44
CA THR A 116 -4.52 -0.15 -10.40
C THR A 116 -5.91 0.17 -10.95
N PHE A 117 -5.98 0.90 -12.07
CA PHE A 117 -7.28 1.21 -12.70
C PHE A 117 -8.00 -0.05 -13.21
N LEU A 118 -7.28 -1.09 -13.68
CA LEU A 118 -7.89 -2.36 -14.08
C LEU A 118 -8.49 -3.09 -12.89
N ILE A 119 -7.83 -3.02 -11.73
CA ILE A 119 -8.34 -3.60 -10.50
C ILE A 119 -9.62 -2.88 -10.08
N THR A 120 -9.62 -1.54 -10.11
CA THR A 120 -10.82 -0.74 -9.82
C THR A 120 -11.98 -1.08 -10.78
N LEU A 121 -11.68 -1.24 -12.07
CA LEU A 121 -12.66 -1.64 -13.06
C LEU A 121 -13.22 -3.04 -12.76
N ALA A 122 -12.36 -4.00 -12.43
CA ALA A 122 -12.78 -5.34 -12.04
C ALA A 122 -13.67 -5.32 -10.80
N PHE A 123 -13.33 -4.52 -9.78
CA PHE A 123 -14.20 -4.33 -8.60
C PHE A 123 -15.58 -3.80 -8.98
N THR A 124 -15.63 -2.82 -9.89
CA THR A 124 -16.91 -2.28 -10.39
C THR A 124 -17.74 -3.33 -11.11
N PHE A 125 -17.13 -4.16 -11.96
CA PHE A 125 -17.83 -5.24 -12.66
C PHE A 125 -18.26 -6.39 -11.75
N ILE A 126 -17.52 -6.66 -10.68
CA ILE A 126 -17.85 -7.76 -9.76
C ILE A 126 -18.86 -7.30 -8.70
N TYR A 127 -18.59 -6.19 -8.03
CA TYR A 127 -19.30 -5.72 -6.83
C TYR A 127 -20.27 -4.56 -7.07
N GLY A 128 -20.31 -4.01 -8.28
CA GLY A 128 -21.27 -2.93 -8.61
C GLY A 128 -22.71 -3.40 -8.51
N SER A 129 -23.64 -2.45 -8.44
CA SER A 129 -25.09 -2.74 -8.35
C SER A 129 -25.61 -3.58 -9.53
N ALA A 130 -25.08 -3.36 -10.73
CA ALA A 130 -25.32 -4.20 -11.91
C ALA A 130 -24.20 -5.22 -12.17
N GLY A 131 -23.38 -5.50 -11.15
CA GLY A 131 -22.21 -6.37 -11.27
C GLY A 131 -22.55 -7.85 -11.22
N LEU A 132 -21.54 -8.67 -11.52
CA LEU A 132 -21.68 -10.13 -11.61
C LEU A 132 -22.21 -10.74 -10.32
N LEU A 133 -21.74 -10.30 -9.16
CA LEU A 133 -22.14 -10.84 -7.87
C LEU A 133 -23.60 -10.53 -7.54
N ASN A 134 -24.03 -9.28 -7.75
CA ASN A 134 -25.44 -8.90 -7.57
C ASN A 134 -26.33 -9.62 -8.56
N GLY A 135 -25.95 -9.73 -9.83
CA GLY A 135 -26.70 -10.48 -10.83
C GLY A 135 -26.86 -11.96 -10.46
N ALA A 136 -25.81 -12.60 -9.98
CA ALA A 136 -25.86 -13.98 -9.50
C ALA A 136 -26.77 -14.14 -8.26
N LEU A 137 -26.66 -13.25 -7.28
CA LEU A 137 -27.48 -13.31 -6.06
C LEU A 137 -28.96 -13.05 -6.36
N MET A 138 -29.27 -12.08 -7.23
CA MET A 138 -30.64 -11.80 -7.65
C MET A 138 -31.26 -13.00 -8.38
N SER A 139 -30.50 -13.66 -9.27
CA SER A 139 -30.99 -14.81 -10.01
C SER A 139 -31.16 -16.08 -9.16
N LEU A 140 -30.24 -16.32 -8.20
CA LEU A 140 -30.22 -17.50 -7.36
C LEU A 140 -31.16 -17.40 -6.15
N LEU A 141 -31.27 -16.19 -5.56
CA LEU A 141 -31.99 -15.96 -4.31
C LEU A 141 -33.27 -15.11 -4.50
N SER A 142 -33.62 -14.80 -5.76
CA SER A 142 -34.83 -14.04 -6.14
C SER A 142 -34.96 -12.68 -5.46
N PHE A 143 -33.82 -11.97 -5.25
CA PHE A 143 -33.86 -10.60 -4.76
C PHE A 143 -34.37 -9.65 -5.86
N GLU A 144 -35.26 -8.74 -5.51
CA GLU A 144 -35.77 -7.70 -6.42
C GLU A 144 -34.80 -6.55 -6.62
N LEU A 145 -33.93 -6.29 -5.63
CA LEU A 145 -32.93 -5.22 -5.65
C LEU A 145 -31.54 -5.79 -5.41
N PRO A 146 -30.48 -5.12 -5.90
CA PRO A 146 -29.10 -5.53 -5.64
C PRO A 146 -28.82 -5.60 -4.15
N PRO A 147 -28.53 -6.78 -3.56
CA PRO A 147 -28.29 -6.90 -2.12
C PRO A 147 -26.94 -6.35 -1.67
N ILE A 148 -26.01 -6.15 -2.60
CA ILE A 148 -24.68 -5.63 -2.31
C ILE A 148 -24.57 -4.21 -2.85
N ASP A 149 -24.43 -3.23 -1.96
CA ASP A 149 -24.25 -1.82 -2.28
C ASP A 149 -23.20 -1.19 -1.36
N PHE A 150 -21.96 -1.69 -1.47
CA PHE A 150 -20.86 -1.16 -0.68
C PHE A 150 -19.70 -0.59 -1.52
N LEU A 151 -19.75 -0.71 -2.86
CA LEU A 151 -18.63 -0.40 -3.74
C LEU A 151 -18.07 1.02 -3.52
N TYR A 152 -18.94 2.01 -3.35
CA TYR A 152 -18.57 3.40 -3.10
C TYR A 152 -18.60 3.80 -1.61
N SER A 153 -18.61 2.80 -0.73
CA SER A 153 -18.55 3.00 0.71
C SER A 153 -17.10 2.88 1.25
N ILE A 154 -16.90 3.28 2.50
CA ILE A 154 -15.62 3.10 3.19
C ILE A 154 -15.22 1.62 3.21
N GLN A 155 -16.16 0.71 3.41
CA GLN A 155 -15.91 -0.74 3.41
C GLN A 155 -15.44 -1.25 2.05
N GLY A 156 -16.04 -0.74 0.96
CA GLY A 156 -15.61 -1.07 -0.40
C GLY A 156 -14.18 -0.60 -0.69
N VAL A 157 -13.83 0.61 -0.24
CA VAL A 157 -12.47 1.14 -0.36
C VAL A 157 -11.48 0.28 0.43
N ILE A 158 -11.79 -0.06 1.70
CA ILE A 158 -10.95 -0.92 2.53
C ILE A 158 -10.73 -2.28 1.86
N LEU A 159 -11.79 -2.91 1.34
CA LEU A 159 -11.68 -4.20 0.65
C LEU A 159 -10.80 -4.11 -0.61
N ALA A 160 -10.97 -3.06 -1.39
CA ALA A 160 -10.15 -2.82 -2.58
C ALA A 160 -8.67 -2.64 -2.21
N GLU A 161 -8.37 -1.82 -1.20
CA GLU A 161 -7.00 -1.60 -0.73
C GLU A 161 -6.37 -2.88 -0.18
N ILE A 162 -7.10 -3.68 0.62
CA ILE A 162 -6.62 -4.97 1.11
C ILE A 162 -6.27 -5.86 -0.08
N THR A 163 -7.13 -5.95 -1.09
CA THR A 163 -6.88 -6.79 -2.26
C THR A 163 -5.63 -6.34 -3.02
N VAL A 164 -5.45 -5.04 -3.23
CA VAL A 164 -4.33 -4.47 -3.99
C VAL A 164 -3.01 -4.57 -3.23
N PHE A 165 -3.01 -4.29 -1.93
CA PHE A 165 -1.77 -4.13 -1.16
C PHE A 165 -1.34 -5.39 -0.40
N THR A 166 -2.20 -6.40 -0.23
CA THR A 166 -1.82 -7.69 0.40
C THR A 166 -0.57 -8.32 -0.22
N PRO A 167 -0.42 -8.39 -1.56
CA PRO A 167 0.79 -8.95 -2.18
C PRO A 167 2.07 -8.20 -1.80
N LEU A 168 2.00 -6.87 -1.61
CA LEU A 168 3.17 -6.04 -1.22
C LEU A 168 3.62 -6.30 0.21
N VAL A 169 2.71 -6.72 1.10
CA VAL A 169 3.04 -7.18 2.46
C VAL A 169 3.57 -8.61 2.44
N MET A 170 2.91 -9.48 1.69
CA MET A 170 3.23 -10.90 1.62
C MET A 170 4.66 -11.16 1.10
N ARG A 171 5.10 -10.46 0.05
CA ARG A 171 6.39 -10.70 -0.60
C ARG A 171 7.62 -10.50 0.29
N PRO A 172 7.81 -9.38 0.98
CA PRO A 172 8.93 -9.20 1.89
C PRO A 172 8.88 -10.19 3.07
N LEU A 173 7.68 -10.53 3.58
CA LEU A 173 7.53 -11.55 4.61
C LEU A 173 7.99 -12.93 4.12
N MET A 174 7.56 -13.36 2.94
CA MET A 174 8.04 -14.61 2.34
C MET A 174 9.55 -14.62 2.15
N ALA A 175 10.15 -13.51 1.70
CA ALA A 175 11.58 -13.40 1.54
C ALA A 175 12.33 -13.54 2.88
N GLY A 176 11.82 -12.94 3.95
CA GLY A 176 12.38 -13.08 5.29
C GLY A 176 12.21 -14.49 5.86
N LEU A 177 11.00 -15.05 5.75
CA LEU A 177 10.70 -16.39 6.27
C LEU A 177 11.52 -17.50 5.60
N ARG A 178 11.83 -17.36 4.29
CA ARG A 178 12.70 -18.31 3.57
C ARG A 178 14.16 -18.28 3.98
N GLN A 179 14.60 -17.26 4.73
CA GLN A 179 15.96 -17.17 5.28
C GLN A 179 16.13 -17.92 6.61
N ILE A 180 15.04 -18.42 7.19
CA ILE A 180 15.07 -19.21 8.41
C ILE A 180 15.65 -20.60 8.05
N ASP A 181 16.79 -20.93 8.64
CA ASP A 181 17.43 -22.24 8.45
C ASP A 181 16.57 -23.36 9.06
N LYS A 182 16.48 -24.48 8.34
CA LYS A 182 15.79 -25.67 8.83
C LYS A 182 16.34 -26.15 10.18
N SER A 183 17.64 -26.02 10.40
CA SER A 183 18.30 -26.35 11.67
C SER A 183 17.73 -25.56 12.87
N GLN A 184 17.30 -24.32 12.66
CA GLN A 184 16.66 -23.51 13.72
C GLN A 184 15.27 -24.05 14.06
N LEU A 185 14.50 -24.48 13.04
CA LEU A 185 13.18 -25.08 13.22
C LEU A 185 13.29 -26.44 13.92
N GLU A 186 14.28 -27.26 13.55
CA GLU A 186 14.56 -28.54 14.18
C GLU A 186 15.01 -28.36 15.64
N ALA A 187 15.89 -27.39 15.93
CA ALA A 187 16.29 -27.07 17.28
C ALA A 187 15.10 -26.61 18.15
N ALA A 188 14.22 -25.76 17.60
CA ALA A 188 13.02 -25.33 18.28
C ALA A 188 12.08 -26.50 18.60
N SER A 189 11.90 -27.45 17.66
CA SER A 189 11.08 -28.64 17.90
C SER A 189 11.63 -29.57 18.98
N ILE A 190 12.97 -29.71 19.06
CA ILE A 190 13.64 -30.48 20.13
C ILE A 190 13.40 -29.82 21.51
N LEU A 191 13.31 -28.49 21.56
CA LEU A 191 13.01 -27.71 22.77
C LEU A 191 11.52 -27.64 23.10
N GLY A 192 10.65 -28.37 22.37
CA GLY A 192 9.22 -28.50 22.66
C GLY A 192 8.34 -27.45 22.01
N ALA A 193 8.82 -26.68 21.06
CA ALA A 193 7.98 -25.81 20.23
C ALA A 193 7.23 -26.68 19.19
N HIS A 194 5.90 -26.65 19.24
CA HIS A 194 5.01 -27.35 18.30
C HIS A 194 4.21 -26.34 17.46
#